data_b6eef5a38d9652ed61ee6ba2a7a82e50
#
_entry.id   b6eef5a38d9652ed61ee6ba2a7a82e50
#
_cell.length_a   1.000
_cell.length_b   1.000
_cell.length_c   1.000
_cell.angle_alpha   90.00
_cell.angle_beta   90.00
_cell.angle_gamma   90.00
#
_symmetry.space_group_name_H-M   'P 1'
#
loop_
_entity.id
_entity.type
_entity.pdbx_description
1 polymer ?
#
loop_
_entity_poly.entity_id
_entity_poly.type
_entity_poly.pdbx_seq_one_letter_code
_entity_poly.pdbx_strand_id
1 'polypeptide(L)'
;AEFLPPAPYSIVKQIKGRGVYSFCMCPGGIIAPCATKPGEVVTNGWSPSKRDYPTSNSGIVMELKLEDFAKYEKYGPLSGMQFQKEIEQNAWKLGGETQKVPAQRLVDYANNILSTDIPKTSYIPGTTSAVINRILPDFVGENIQEGLRQMGEQMKGYFTNEAVVHAPESRSSSPVRILRDRETLEHPQIKGLYPCGEGAGYAGGIISAAIDGAKCADKC
;
A
#
# COMPACT_ATOMS: atom_id res chain seq x y z
N ALA A 1 14.31 15.20 18.87
CA ALA A 1 15.55 15.23 19.66
C ALA A 1 16.74 15.18 18.72
N GLU A 2 17.73 16.02 18.95
CA GLU A 2 18.88 16.20 18.05
C GLU A 2 19.69 14.90 17.83
N PHE A 3 19.66 14.02 18.81
CA PHE A 3 20.49 12.79 18.82
C PHE A 3 19.68 11.48 18.72
N LEU A 4 18.36 11.55 18.62
CA LEU A 4 17.54 10.36 18.52
C LEU A 4 16.94 10.25 17.10
N PRO A 5 17.11 9.10 16.42
CA PRO A 5 16.43 8.88 15.17
C PRO A 5 14.90 8.81 15.40
N PRO A 6 14.09 9.07 14.36
CA PRO A 6 12.66 8.82 14.43
C PRO A 6 12.40 7.38 14.87
N ALA A 7 11.51 7.20 15.85
CA ALA A 7 11.15 5.86 16.32
C ALA A 7 10.39 5.09 15.24
N PRO A 8 10.93 4.03 14.67
CA PRO A 8 10.17 3.17 13.78
C PRO A 8 9.13 2.39 14.57
N TYR A 9 7.96 2.19 13.99
CA TYR A 9 7.00 1.26 14.54
C TYR A 9 6.41 0.36 13.47
N SER A 10 5.93 -0.79 13.86
CA SER A 10 5.12 -1.67 13.05
C SER A 10 4.01 -2.20 13.95
N ILE A 11 2.78 -2.03 13.54
CA ILE A 11 1.63 -2.57 14.26
C ILE A 11 0.90 -3.54 13.33
N VAL A 12 0.57 -4.71 13.87
CA VAL A 12 -0.26 -5.70 13.20
C VAL A 12 -1.45 -6.06 14.08
N LYS A 13 -2.61 -6.21 13.45
CA LYS A 13 -3.82 -6.75 14.06
C LYS A 13 -4.33 -7.92 13.23
N GLN A 14 -4.79 -8.97 13.92
CA GLN A 14 -5.43 -10.10 13.27
C GLN A 14 -6.94 -9.88 13.25
N ILE A 15 -7.50 -9.63 12.08
CA ILE A 15 -8.91 -9.35 11.89
C ILE A 15 -9.52 -10.45 11.02
N LYS A 16 -10.46 -11.19 11.55
CA LYS A 16 -11.14 -12.30 10.84
C LYS A 16 -10.15 -13.26 10.14
N GLY A 17 -9.03 -13.59 10.82
CA GLY A 17 -8.00 -14.51 10.30
C GLY A 17 -7.11 -13.91 9.19
N ARG A 18 -7.00 -12.58 9.11
CA ARG A 18 -6.12 -11.84 8.18
C ARG A 18 -5.33 -10.79 8.92
N GLY A 19 -4.06 -10.64 8.56
CA GLY A 19 -3.23 -9.58 9.07
C GLY A 19 -3.63 -8.22 8.47
N VAL A 20 -3.82 -7.22 9.34
CA VAL A 20 -3.91 -5.80 8.95
C VAL A 20 -2.70 -5.10 9.55
N TYR A 21 -1.93 -4.44 8.71
CA TYR A 21 -0.61 -3.90 9.07
C TYR A 21 -0.60 -2.38 8.92
N SER A 22 0.02 -1.69 9.87
CA SER A 22 0.53 -0.33 9.71
C SER A 22 2.05 -0.41 9.69
N PHE A 23 2.66 -0.02 8.59
CA PHE A 23 4.10 -0.14 8.36
C PHE A 23 4.63 0.99 7.47
N CYS A 24 5.93 0.95 7.15
CA CYS A 24 6.58 1.96 6.31
C CYS A 24 6.30 3.39 6.78
N MET A 25 6.50 3.61 8.10
CA MET A 25 6.33 4.94 8.67
C MET A 25 7.33 5.93 8.07
N CYS A 26 6.81 7.03 7.55
CA CYS A 26 7.55 8.12 6.93
C CYS A 26 7.43 9.39 7.79
N PRO A 27 8.28 9.55 8.83
CA PRO A 27 8.26 10.77 9.64
C PRO A 27 8.72 11.96 8.82
N GLY A 28 8.04 13.11 8.99
CA GLY A 28 8.28 14.29 8.16
C GLY A 28 8.19 13.97 6.67
N GLY A 29 7.20 13.14 6.30
CA GLY A 29 7.10 12.54 4.99
C GLY A 29 5.99 13.12 4.13
N ILE A 30 6.01 12.74 2.88
CA ILE A 30 5.02 13.13 1.87
C ILE A 30 4.37 11.90 1.26
N ILE A 31 3.15 12.07 0.76
CA ILE A 31 2.46 11.09 -0.08
C ILE A 31 2.53 11.59 -1.52
N ALA A 32 2.87 10.72 -2.45
CA ALA A 32 3.06 11.04 -3.86
C ALA A 32 2.26 10.11 -4.78
N PRO A 33 1.91 10.58 -6.00
CA PRO A 33 1.34 9.71 -7.02
C PRO A 33 2.40 8.75 -7.56
N CYS A 34 2.00 7.49 -7.78
CA CYS A 34 2.87 6.46 -8.37
C CYS A 34 2.14 5.57 -9.39
N ALA A 35 1.02 6.03 -9.95
CA ALA A 35 0.37 5.38 -11.07
C ALA A 35 1.29 5.35 -12.30
N THR A 36 1.27 4.23 -13.03
CA THR A 36 2.13 4.01 -14.21
C THR A 36 1.36 4.02 -15.52
N LYS A 37 0.03 4.08 -15.46
CA LYS A 37 -0.84 4.08 -16.64
C LYS A 37 -1.91 5.16 -16.53
N PRO A 38 -2.37 5.71 -17.67
CA PRO A 38 -3.53 6.57 -17.70
C PRO A 38 -4.78 5.87 -17.15
N GLY A 39 -5.65 6.62 -16.46
CA GLY A 39 -6.89 6.09 -15.91
C GLY A 39 -6.71 5.28 -14.62
N GLU A 40 -5.57 5.40 -13.96
CA GLU A 40 -5.26 4.77 -12.68
C GLU A 40 -4.80 5.83 -11.67
N VAL A 41 -5.10 5.61 -10.38
CA VAL A 41 -4.56 6.37 -9.25
C VAL A 41 -3.95 5.39 -8.26
N VAL A 42 -2.72 5.65 -7.88
CA VAL A 42 -1.96 4.91 -6.87
C VAL A 42 -1.16 5.90 -6.05
N THR A 43 -1.11 5.71 -4.76
CA THR A 43 -0.29 6.52 -3.85
C THR A 43 0.83 5.70 -3.24
N ASN A 44 1.89 6.39 -2.85
CA ASN A 44 2.93 5.85 -2.00
C ASN A 44 3.50 6.97 -1.11
N GLY A 45 4.02 6.60 0.05
CA GLY A 45 4.63 7.53 0.99
C GLY A 45 6.15 7.39 1.06
N TRP A 46 6.84 8.50 1.25
CA TRP A 46 8.27 8.51 1.54
C TRP A 46 8.67 9.64 2.49
N SER A 47 9.85 9.55 3.10
CA SER A 47 10.46 10.65 3.83
C SER A 47 11.56 11.30 3.00
N PRO A 48 11.55 12.64 2.80
CA PRO A 48 12.73 13.37 2.33
C PRO A 48 13.92 13.16 3.25
N SER A 49 15.14 13.40 2.77
CA SER A 49 16.37 13.18 3.57
C SER A 49 16.38 13.97 4.89
N LYS A 50 15.82 15.17 4.92
CA LYS A 50 15.71 15.99 6.14
C LYS A 50 14.63 15.53 7.12
N ARG A 51 13.61 14.79 6.64
CA ARG A 51 12.46 14.31 7.45
C ARG A 51 11.77 15.42 8.25
N ASP A 52 11.69 16.61 7.67
CA ASP A 52 11.22 17.84 8.32
C ASP A 52 9.88 18.37 7.74
N TYR A 53 9.18 17.57 6.95
CA TYR A 53 7.87 17.95 6.45
C TYR A 53 6.85 17.98 7.61
N PRO A 54 5.82 18.86 7.56
CA PRO A 54 4.87 19.02 8.67
C PRO A 54 4.05 17.77 9.02
N THR A 55 3.96 16.82 8.09
CA THR A 55 3.16 15.60 8.25
C THR A 55 4.03 14.35 8.24
N SER A 56 3.49 13.27 8.80
CA SER A 56 4.01 11.91 8.68
C SER A 56 2.98 11.03 8.02
N ASN A 57 3.39 9.93 7.43
CA ASN A 57 2.48 8.94 6.87
C ASN A 57 2.93 7.51 7.16
N SER A 58 2.04 6.56 6.95
CA SER A 58 2.32 5.12 6.97
C SER A 58 1.42 4.39 5.98
N GLY A 59 1.91 3.28 5.45
CA GLY A 59 1.09 2.36 4.66
C GLY A 59 0.17 1.54 5.56
N ILE A 60 -1.09 1.43 5.18
CA ILE A 60 -2.06 0.56 5.83
C ILE A 60 -2.50 -0.48 4.83
N VAL A 61 -2.18 -1.73 5.08
CA VAL A 61 -2.46 -2.83 4.17
C VAL A 61 -3.07 -4.02 4.89
N MET A 62 -3.75 -4.86 4.12
CA MET A 62 -4.33 -6.11 4.58
C MET A 62 -3.76 -7.29 3.79
N GLU A 63 -3.56 -8.41 4.47
CA GLU A 63 -3.22 -9.68 3.85
C GLU A 63 -4.32 -10.15 2.92
N LEU A 64 -3.96 -10.46 1.67
CA LEU A 64 -4.82 -11.11 0.69
C LEU A 64 -4.40 -12.57 0.49
N LYS A 65 -5.35 -13.44 0.17
CA LYS A 65 -5.15 -14.85 -0.12
C LYS A 65 -5.50 -15.14 -1.58
N LEU A 66 -5.04 -16.25 -2.11
CA LEU A 66 -5.30 -16.61 -3.51
C LEU A 66 -6.79 -16.70 -3.84
N GLU A 67 -7.61 -17.14 -2.89
CA GLU A 67 -9.07 -17.23 -3.03
C GLU A 67 -9.75 -15.87 -3.29
N ASP A 68 -9.14 -14.77 -2.84
CA ASP A 68 -9.68 -13.42 -3.04
C ASP A 68 -9.65 -12.99 -4.52
N PHE A 69 -8.84 -13.68 -5.32
CA PHE A 69 -8.70 -13.40 -6.75
C PHE A 69 -9.60 -14.27 -7.63
N ALA A 70 -10.52 -15.07 -7.07
CA ALA A 70 -11.39 -15.98 -7.82
C ALA A 70 -12.19 -15.28 -8.94
N LYS A 71 -12.67 -14.05 -8.69
CA LYS A 71 -13.34 -13.21 -9.71
C LYS A 71 -12.48 -13.01 -10.98
N TYR A 72 -11.17 -13.10 -10.85
CA TYR A 72 -10.17 -12.84 -11.91
C TYR A 72 -9.49 -14.10 -12.43
N GLU A 73 -9.96 -15.30 -12.06
CA GLU A 73 -9.36 -16.59 -12.38
C GLU A 73 -9.06 -16.76 -13.89
N LYS A 74 -9.92 -16.20 -14.75
CA LYS A 74 -9.73 -16.22 -16.21
C LYS A 74 -8.42 -15.58 -16.70
N TYR A 75 -7.76 -14.78 -15.86
CA TYR A 75 -6.46 -14.17 -16.17
C TYR A 75 -5.27 -15.02 -15.70
N GLY A 76 -5.51 -16.21 -15.12
CA GLY A 76 -4.47 -17.13 -14.66
C GLY A 76 -3.49 -16.44 -13.69
N PRO A 77 -2.17 -16.53 -13.93
CA PRO A 77 -1.15 -15.93 -13.06
C PRO A 77 -1.25 -14.42 -12.89
N LEU A 78 -2.01 -13.73 -13.74
CA LEU A 78 -2.20 -12.28 -13.69
C LEU A 78 -3.45 -11.85 -12.90
N SER A 79 -4.14 -12.78 -12.24
CA SER A 79 -5.37 -12.51 -11.49
C SER A 79 -5.19 -11.40 -10.44
N GLY A 80 -4.11 -11.44 -9.67
CA GLY A 80 -3.80 -10.41 -8.67
C GLY A 80 -3.51 -9.03 -9.29
N MET A 81 -2.90 -8.98 -10.48
CA MET A 81 -2.72 -7.72 -11.21
C MET A 81 -4.05 -7.11 -11.67
N GLN A 82 -5.01 -7.94 -12.08
CA GLN A 82 -6.34 -7.46 -12.47
C GLN A 82 -7.12 -6.93 -11.27
N PHE A 83 -7.00 -7.59 -10.12
CA PHE A 83 -7.55 -7.11 -8.85
C PHE A 83 -7.01 -5.72 -8.51
N GLN A 84 -5.70 -5.53 -8.51
CA GLN A 84 -5.07 -4.22 -8.27
C GLN A 84 -5.56 -3.17 -9.27
N LYS A 85 -5.53 -3.51 -10.56
CA LYS A 85 -5.96 -2.62 -11.64
C LYS A 85 -7.41 -2.13 -11.47
N GLU A 86 -8.32 -3.00 -11.08
CA GLU A 86 -9.72 -2.61 -10.85
C GLU A 86 -9.84 -1.59 -9.71
N ILE A 87 -9.13 -1.79 -8.60
CA ILE A 87 -9.09 -0.84 -7.49
C ILE A 87 -8.51 0.50 -7.92
N GLU A 88 -7.39 0.50 -8.65
CA GLU A 88 -6.70 1.71 -9.13
C GLU A 88 -7.57 2.52 -10.11
N GLN A 89 -8.29 1.83 -11.00
CA GLN A 89 -9.20 2.46 -11.95
C GLN A 89 -10.47 2.99 -11.27
N ASN A 90 -11.01 2.26 -10.28
CA ASN A 90 -12.14 2.74 -9.49
C ASN A 90 -11.74 3.96 -8.66
N ALA A 91 -10.51 4.01 -8.14
CA ALA A 91 -9.98 5.16 -7.45
C ALA A 91 -9.87 6.39 -8.38
N TRP A 92 -9.38 6.20 -9.61
CA TRP A 92 -9.32 7.26 -10.60
C TRP A 92 -10.70 7.83 -10.92
N LYS A 93 -11.70 6.98 -11.16
CA LYS A 93 -13.09 7.40 -11.38
C LYS A 93 -13.65 8.14 -10.16
N LEU A 94 -13.47 7.58 -8.97
CA LEU A 94 -13.98 8.16 -7.72
C LEU A 94 -13.28 9.49 -7.39
N GLY A 95 -12.01 9.65 -7.81
CA GLY A 95 -11.22 10.88 -7.70
C GLY A 95 -11.63 11.98 -8.68
N GLY A 96 -12.57 11.72 -9.58
CA GLY A 96 -13.07 12.67 -10.59
C GLY A 96 -12.31 12.61 -11.90
N GLU A 97 -11.82 11.43 -12.29
CA GLU A 97 -11.10 11.15 -13.54
C GLU A 97 -9.84 12.00 -13.72
N THR A 98 -9.20 12.33 -12.62
CA THR A 98 -7.95 13.08 -12.54
C THR A 98 -6.92 12.33 -11.70
N GLN A 99 -5.76 12.93 -11.44
CA GLN A 99 -4.80 12.39 -10.47
C GLN A 99 -5.11 12.77 -9.01
N LYS A 100 -6.28 13.39 -8.75
CA LYS A 100 -6.74 13.54 -7.37
C LYS A 100 -7.05 12.19 -6.76
N VAL A 101 -6.67 12.01 -5.49
CA VAL A 101 -6.88 10.77 -4.77
C VAL A 101 -8.17 10.81 -3.94
N PRO A 102 -8.98 9.74 -3.93
CA PRO A 102 -10.06 9.60 -2.96
C PRO A 102 -9.51 9.64 -1.54
N ALA A 103 -10.13 10.45 -0.68
CA ALA A 103 -9.68 10.64 0.68
C ALA A 103 -10.85 10.79 1.66
N GLN A 104 -10.62 10.38 2.90
CA GLN A 104 -11.49 10.58 4.05
C GLN A 104 -10.66 10.91 5.29
N ARG A 105 -11.25 11.63 6.26
CA ARG A 105 -10.71 11.65 7.61
C ARG A 105 -10.73 10.25 8.20
N LEU A 106 -9.74 9.86 9.00
CA LEU A 106 -9.56 8.49 9.46
C LEU A 106 -10.78 7.95 10.22
N VAL A 107 -11.34 8.74 11.14
CA VAL A 107 -12.53 8.31 11.92
C VAL A 107 -13.76 8.22 11.03
N ASP A 108 -13.92 9.11 10.06
CA ASP A 108 -14.99 9.06 9.08
C ASP A 108 -14.87 7.83 8.20
N TYR A 109 -13.65 7.51 7.73
CA TYR A 109 -13.39 6.27 6.99
C TYR A 109 -13.75 5.03 7.82
N ALA A 110 -13.30 4.97 9.06
CA ALA A 110 -13.60 3.86 9.94
C ALA A 110 -15.10 3.65 10.19
N ASN A 111 -15.89 4.72 10.15
CA ASN A 111 -17.34 4.69 10.33
C ASN A 111 -18.12 4.71 9.00
N ASN A 112 -17.44 4.65 7.86
CA ASN A 112 -18.03 4.70 6.52
C ASN A 112 -18.85 5.98 6.26
N ILE A 113 -18.42 7.09 6.83
CA ILE A 113 -19.05 8.42 6.73
C ILE A 113 -18.27 9.26 5.70
N LEU A 114 -18.97 9.93 4.80
CA LEU A 114 -18.35 10.89 3.89
C LEU A 114 -17.82 12.07 4.70
N SER A 115 -16.54 12.38 4.57
CA SER A 115 -15.95 13.56 5.21
C SER A 115 -16.48 14.84 4.57
N THR A 116 -16.94 15.78 5.36
CA THR A 116 -17.44 17.07 4.87
C THR A 116 -16.33 18.00 4.40
N ASP A 117 -15.12 17.80 4.95
CA ASP A 117 -13.90 18.51 4.58
C ASP A 117 -12.69 17.58 4.69
N ILE A 118 -11.66 17.86 3.91
CA ILE A 118 -10.37 17.18 3.96
C ILE A 118 -9.30 18.22 4.29
N PRO A 119 -8.52 18.06 5.37
CA PRO A 119 -7.40 18.93 5.68
C PRO A 119 -6.39 18.95 4.52
N LYS A 120 -5.60 20.03 4.44
CA LYS A 120 -4.50 20.09 3.49
C LYS A 120 -3.53 18.92 3.74
N THR A 121 -3.25 18.16 2.72
CA THR A 121 -2.31 17.02 2.78
C THR A 121 -1.06 17.30 1.96
N SER A 122 -0.08 16.41 2.07
CA SER A 122 1.15 16.49 1.26
C SER A 122 0.97 16.04 -0.20
N TYR A 123 -0.18 15.45 -0.56
CA TYR A 123 -0.42 14.94 -1.90
C TYR A 123 -0.69 16.08 -2.89
N ILE A 124 0.28 16.36 -3.76
CA ILE A 124 0.27 17.54 -4.65
C ILE A 124 -0.91 17.58 -5.61
N PRO A 125 -1.31 16.47 -6.29
CA PRO A 125 -2.45 16.52 -7.20
C PRO A 125 -3.79 16.87 -6.51
N GLY A 126 -3.84 16.80 -5.18
CA GLY A 126 -5.00 17.10 -4.37
C GLY A 126 -5.88 15.87 -4.09
N THR A 127 -6.87 16.10 -3.26
CA THR A 127 -7.78 15.05 -2.78
C THR A 127 -9.21 15.29 -3.26
N THR A 128 -9.99 14.22 -3.34
CA THR A 128 -11.45 14.26 -3.52
C THR A 128 -12.07 13.58 -2.30
N SER A 129 -12.93 14.29 -1.56
CA SER A 129 -13.70 13.67 -0.48
C SER A 129 -14.64 12.61 -1.08
N ALA A 130 -14.45 11.37 -0.69
CA ALA A 130 -15.22 10.25 -1.22
C ALA A 130 -15.21 9.08 -0.23
N VAL A 131 -16.25 8.26 -0.25
CA VAL A 131 -16.31 7.03 0.56
C VAL A 131 -15.37 5.98 -0.03
N ILE A 132 -14.21 5.79 0.59
CA ILE A 132 -13.11 4.93 0.10
C ILE A 132 -13.58 3.47 -0.09
N ASN A 133 -14.49 2.97 0.74
CA ASN A 133 -15.00 1.61 0.60
C ASN A 133 -15.70 1.33 -0.75
N ARG A 134 -16.05 2.37 -1.52
CA ARG A 134 -16.59 2.19 -2.88
C ARG A 134 -15.57 1.67 -3.90
N ILE A 135 -14.28 1.77 -3.60
CA ILE A 135 -13.22 1.26 -4.48
C ILE A 135 -12.62 -0.06 -3.98
N LEU A 136 -12.88 -0.43 -2.74
CA LEU A 136 -12.37 -1.64 -2.12
C LEU A 136 -13.44 -2.74 -2.12
N PRO A 137 -13.06 -4.03 -2.22
CA PRO A 137 -13.96 -5.10 -1.83
C PRO A 137 -14.40 -4.93 -0.38
N ASP A 138 -15.65 -5.26 -0.06
CA ASP A 138 -16.23 -5.06 1.26
C ASP A 138 -15.38 -5.65 2.38
N PHE A 139 -14.93 -6.90 2.21
CA PHE A 139 -14.09 -7.56 3.21
C PHE A 139 -12.75 -6.86 3.44
N VAL A 140 -12.18 -6.19 2.43
CA VAL A 140 -10.95 -5.41 2.58
C VAL A 140 -11.22 -4.17 3.40
N GLY A 141 -12.24 -3.40 3.00
CA GLY A 141 -12.63 -2.19 3.71
C GLY A 141 -12.97 -2.44 5.18
N GLU A 142 -13.83 -3.42 5.46
CA GLU A 142 -14.23 -3.81 6.82
C GLU A 142 -13.05 -4.22 7.72
N ASN A 143 -12.13 -5.05 7.19
CA ASN A 143 -10.98 -5.50 7.96
C ASN A 143 -10.00 -4.36 8.25
N ILE A 144 -9.75 -3.47 7.29
CA ILE A 144 -8.90 -2.30 7.50
C ILE A 144 -9.54 -1.34 8.52
N GLN A 145 -10.84 -1.08 8.42
CA GLN A 145 -11.57 -0.23 9.38
C GLN A 145 -11.46 -0.78 10.80
N GLU A 146 -11.70 -2.06 10.99
CA GLU A 146 -11.58 -2.71 12.30
C GLU A 146 -10.13 -2.73 12.80
N GLY A 147 -9.18 -3.02 11.91
CA GLY A 147 -7.75 -2.95 12.22
C GLY A 147 -7.33 -1.57 12.72
N LEU A 148 -7.78 -0.50 12.09
CA LEU A 148 -7.50 0.88 12.51
C LEU A 148 -8.06 1.20 13.89
N ARG A 149 -9.28 0.74 14.23
CA ARG A 149 -9.84 0.91 15.57
C ARG A 149 -8.98 0.23 16.63
N GLN A 150 -8.63 -1.04 16.42
CA GLN A 150 -7.79 -1.79 17.34
C GLN A 150 -6.36 -1.26 17.45
N MET A 151 -5.81 -0.67 16.37
CA MET A 151 -4.53 0.03 16.42
C MET A 151 -4.63 1.30 17.28
N GLY A 152 -5.75 2.03 17.19
CA GLY A 152 -6.02 3.19 18.03
C GLY A 152 -6.13 2.87 19.52
N GLU A 153 -6.69 1.72 19.88
CA GLU A 153 -6.71 1.21 21.26
C GLU A 153 -5.30 0.92 21.80
N GLN A 154 -4.44 0.37 20.95
CA GLN A 154 -3.06 0.05 21.32
C GLN A 154 -2.18 1.29 21.39
N MET A 155 -2.37 2.24 20.50
CA MET A 155 -1.53 3.44 20.39
C MET A 155 -2.38 4.70 20.51
N LYS A 156 -2.39 5.29 21.73
CA LYS A 156 -3.14 6.51 22.02
C LYS A 156 -2.78 7.62 21.05
N GLY A 157 -3.80 8.26 20.45
CA GLY A 157 -3.63 9.33 19.47
C GLY A 157 -3.48 8.87 18.02
N TYR A 158 -3.35 7.57 17.76
CA TYR A 158 -3.29 7.04 16.40
C TYR A 158 -4.63 7.18 15.66
N PHE A 159 -5.74 6.87 16.34
CA PHE A 159 -7.09 6.96 15.81
C PHE A 159 -7.64 8.37 16.06
N THR A 160 -7.48 9.24 15.07
CA THR A 160 -7.88 10.66 15.16
C THR A 160 -8.45 11.17 13.84
N ASN A 161 -9.38 12.13 13.91
CA ASN A 161 -9.96 12.78 12.74
C ASN A 161 -9.06 13.85 12.11
N GLU A 162 -7.90 14.12 12.68
CA GLU A 162 -6.85 14.94 12.06
C GLU A 162 -6.06 14.16 11.00
N ALA A 163 -6.01 12.83 11.13
CA ALA A 163 -5.39 11.95 10.13
C ALA A 163 -6.30 11.82 8.90
N VAL A 164 -5.67 11.76 7.72
CA VAL A 164 -6.35 11.59 6.43
C VAL A 164 -5.92 10.30 5.79
N VAL A 165 -6.89 9.47 5.43
CA VAL A 165 -6.69 8.26 4.64
C VAL A 165 -6.75 8.63 3.15
N HIS A 166 -5.73 8.23 2.39
CA HIS A 166 -5.66 8.31 0.93
C HIS A 166 -5.71 6.89 0.38
N ALA A 167 -6.43 6.66 -0.68
CA ALA A 167 -6.53 5.32 -1.27
C ALA A 167 -6.55 5.34 -2.81
N PRO A 168 -5.87 4.33 -3.43
CA PRO A 168 -5.22 3.18 -2.79
C PRO A 168 -3.69 3.27 -2.71
N GLU A 169 -3.08 2.50 -1.80
CA GLU A 169 -1.71 2.02 -1.89
C GLU A 169 -1.77 0.52 -2.25
N SER A 170 -1.95 0.23 -3.53
CA SER A 170 -2.24 -1.11 -4.04
C SER A 170 -0.99 -1.93 -4.37
N ARG A 171 0.19 -1.30 -4.40
CA ARG A 171 1.43 -1.88 -4.92
C ARG A 171 2.48 -2.13 -3.82
N SER A 172 2.04 -2.56 -2.64
CA SER A 172 2.94 -2.87 -1.52
C SER A 172 3.62 -4.24 -1.63
N SER A 173 3.10 -5.14 -2.47
CA SER A 173 3.71 -6.43 -2.81
C SER A 173 3.40 -6.79 -4.26
N SER A 174 4.34 -7.49 -4.93
CA SER A 174 4.08 -7.98 -6.28
C SER A 174 2.96 -9.03 -6.26
N PRO A 175 1.91 -8.88 -7.06
CA PRO A 175 0.82 -9.85 -7.17
C PRO A 175 1.20 -11.05 -8.05
N VAL A 176 2.40 -11.06 -8.63
CA VAL A 176 2.92 -12.11 -9.48
C VAL A 176 4.32 -12.49 -9.04
N ARG A 177 4.71 -13.74 -9.34
CA ARG A 177 6.08 -14.20 -9.16
C ARG A 177 6.66 -14.60 -10.52
N ILE A 178 7.79 -13.99 -10.89
CA ILE A 178 8.55 -14.39 -12.06
C ILE A 178 9.38 -15.60 -11.67
N LEU A 179 9.24 -16.71 -12.38
CA LEU A 179 9.89 -17.97 -12.01
C LEU A 179 11.41 -17.86 -12.07
N ARG A 180 12.09 -18.52 -11.13
CA ARG A 180 13.54 -18.75 -11.14
C ARG A 180 13.85 -20.09 -10.50
N ASP A 181 14.94 -20.70 -10.89
CA ASP A 181 15.49 -21.88 -10.24
C ASP A 181 15.94 -21.55 -8.80
N ARG A 182 15.84 -22.51 -7.89
CA ARG A 182 16.13 -22.28 -6.46
C ARG A 182 17.63 -22.23 -6.14
N GLU A 183 18.46 -22.89 -6.95
CA GLU A 183 19.90 -23.00 -6.72
C GLU A 183 20.68 -21.99 -7.56
N THR A 184 20.36 -21.89 -8.86
CA THR A 184 21.03 -20.98 -9.79
C THR A 184 20.47 -19.58 -9.75
N LEU A 185 19.22 -19.40 -9.28
CA LEU A 185 18.44 -18.15 -9.27
C LEU A 185 18.15 -17.60 -10.67
N GLU A 186 18.50 -18.33 -11.73
CA GLU A 186 18.24 -18.00 -13.13
C GLU A 186 16.80 -18.41 -13.53
N HIS A 187 16.22 -17.67 -14.47
CA HIS A 187 14.91 -18.01 -15.02
C HIS A 187 14.99 -19.32 -15.82
N PRO A 188 14.07 -20.29 -15.61
CA PRO A 188 14.21 -21.64 -16.21
C PRO A 188 14.14 -21.70 -17.74
N GLN A 189 13.62 -20.66 -18.38
CA GLN A 189 13.45 -20.61 -19.85
C GLN A 189 14.23 -19.47 -20.52
N ILE A 190 14.70 -18.49 -19.76
CA ILE A 190 15.37 -17.30 -20.30
C ILE A 190 16.74 -17.22 -19.67
N LYS A 191 17.76 -17.59 -20.46
CA LYS A 191 19.15 -17.56 -20.02
C LYS A 191 19.62 -16.13 -19.76
N GLY A 192 20.38 -15.94 -18.68
CA GLY A 192 20.90 -14.63 -18.25
C GLY A 192 19.87 -13.74 -17.56
N LEU A 193 18.64 -14.23 -17.31
CA LEU A 193 17.61 -13.51 -16.56
C LEU A 193 17.56 -14.01 -15.12
N TYR A 194 17.83 -13.12 -14.15
CA TYR A 194 17.82 -13.40 -12.71
C TYR A 194 16.72 -12.58 -12.01
N PRO A 195 15.47 -13.09 -11.96
CA PRO A 195 14.36 -12.37 -11.30
C PRO A 195 14.63 -12.22 -9.81
N CYS A 196 14.64 -10.98 -9.29
CA CYS A 196 14.93 -10.71 -7.89
C CYS A 196 14.10 -9.57 -7.30
N GLY A 197 14.12 -9.50 -5.98
CA GLY A 197 13.52 -8.43 -5.21
C GLY A 197 11.98 -8.44 -5.21
N GLU A 198 11.42 -7.28 -4.87
CA GLU A 198 9.97 -7.13 -4.68
C GLU A 198 9.20 -7.25 -5.99
N GLY A 199 9.65 -6.59 -7.05
CA GLY A 199 8.98 -6.62 -8.35
C GLY A 199 8.87 -8.01 -8.97
N ALA A 200 9.81 -8.91 -8.67
CA ALA A 200 9.78 -10.30 -9.12
C ALA A 200 9.05 -11.25 -8.14
N GLY A 201 8.54 -10.74 -7.01
CA GLY A 201 7.78 -11.51 -6.04
C GLY A 201 8.61 -12.32 -5.04
N TYR A 202 9.88 -11.93 -4.79
CA TYR A 202 10.78 -12.63 -3.87
C TYR A 202 11.09 -11.89 -2.57
N ALA A 203 10.64 -10.66 -2.45
CA ALA A 203 10.83 -9.84 -1.26
C ALA A 203 9.63 -8.93 -1.01
N GLY A 204 9.44 -8.51 0.24
CA GLY A 204 8.35 -7.60 0.62
C GLY A 204 8.83 -6.37 1.39
N GLY A 205 10.13 -6.01 1.29
CA GLY A 205 10.68 -4.84 1.96
C GLY A 205 12.07 -4.49 1.47
N ILE A 206 12.55 -3.29 1.79
CA ILE A 206 13.79 -2.71 1.27
C ILE A 206 15.00 -3.62 1.53
N ILE A 207 15.19 -4.04 2.78
CA ILE A 207 16.35 -4.88 3.16
C ILE A 207 16.26 -6.28 2.56
N SER A 208 15.08 -6.90 2.58
CA SER A 208 14.91 -8.23 1.97
C SER A 208 15.12 -8.20 0.46
N ALA A 209 14.67 -7.13 -0.22
CA ALA A 209 14.91 -6.95 -1.65
C ALA A 209 16.39 -6.75 -1.96
N ALA A 210 17.11 -5.96 -1.15
CA ALA A 210 18.55 -5.76 -1.30
C ALA A 210 19.34 -7.07 -1.10
N ILE A 211 19.00 -7.86 -0.06
CA ILE A 211 19.63 -9.16 0.20
C ILE A 211 19.38 -10.13 -0.96
N ASP A 212 18.14 -10.17 -1.46
CA ASP A 212 17.79 -11.07 -2.57
C ASP A 212 18.51 -10.67 -3.88
N GLY A 213 18.60 -9.36 -4.14
CA GLY A 213 19.37 -8.82 -5.27
C GLY A 213 20.85 -9.16 -5.19
N ALA A 214 21.48 -9.02 -4.01
CA ALA A 214 22.87 -9.40 -3.78
C ALA A 214 23.10 -10.90 -4.05
N LYS A 215 22.20 -11.77 -3.53
CA LYS A 215 22.27 -13.21 -3.80
C LYS A 215 22.16 -13.56 -5.29
N CYS A 216 21.32 -12.84 -6.04
CA CYS A 216 21.22 -13.05 -7.49
C CYS A 216 22.50 -12.59 -8.19
N ALA A 217 23.06 -11.45 -7.80
CA ALA A 217 24.30 -10.94 -8.37
C ALA A 217 25.49 -11.90 -8.15
N ASP A 218 25.54 -12.60 -7.02
CA ASP A 218 26.58 -13.61 -6.72
C ASP A 218 26.45 -14.87 -7.62
N LYS A 219 25.33 -15.02 -8.34
CA LYS A 219 25.06 -16.14 -9.26
C LYS A 219 25.22 -15.78 -10.73
N CYS A 220 25.31 -14.48 -11.05
CA CYS A 220 25.57 -14.00 -12.40
C CYS A 220 27.06 -14.12 -12.74
#